data_aa733fb01e746f7f8c396670e4373e2f
#
_entry.id   aa733fb01e746f7f8c396670e4373e2f
#
_cell.length_a   1.000
_cell.length_b   1.000
_cell.length_c   1.000
_cell.angle_alpha   90.00
_cell.angle_beta   90.00
_cell.angle_gamma   90.00
#
_symmetry.space_group_name_H-M   'P 1'
#
loop_
_entity.id
_entity.type
_entity.pdbx_description
1 polymer ?
#
loop_
_entity_poly.entity_id
_entity_poly.type
_entity_poly.pdbx_seq_one_letter_code
_entity_poly.pdbx_strand_id
1 'polypeptide(L)'
;MNMVDIITKKRDGGELTPEEIRFFIDNYVKDRIPDYQASALLMAIYFRGLSRAETFALTEAMEFSGDVEDLSDLPGVKVDKHSTGGVGDKTTLVVAPVAAAAGVTVAKMSGRGLGFTGGTADKLEAIPGFRTRLEPAEFHRQLEELGLAVITQTGSITPADKKIYALRDVTGTVESPGLIASSIMSKKLAAGSDGIVLDVKCGSGALLKDLAEAENMADLMIDIGRKAGRKMVAVISDMSQPLGRAVGNALEVEEAVQVLKGGGPEDLRQLCLELAGEMIRIGGRAESFEEGKETARQVLSDGRALEKFRQMVRSQGGDDRIVEEPERMGSSRYSRDVLAGRTGFIAETDTREIGRASQHLGAGRLRKEDEIDFTAGIRMHVRIGDFVKEGDVLATLYGADSRRLEEAETILEAAIRISAEPAAPPKLIQKIIQ
;
A
#
# COMPACT_ATOMS: atom_id res chain seq x y z
N MET A 1 -7.46 16.54 33.45
CA MET A 1 -6.20 16.64 32.73
C MET A 1 -6.17 17.94 31.94
N ASN A 2 -4.99 18.53 31.78
CA ASN A 2 -4.79 19.75 30.99
C ASN A 2 -3.88 19.44 29.82
N MET A 3 -4.25 19.88 28.61
CA MET A 3 -3.49 19.60 27.42
C MET A 3 -2.08 20.21 27.42
N VAL A 4 -1.91 21.40 28.03
CA VAL A 4 -0.60 22.06 28.14
C VAL A 4 0.36 21.24 29.01
N ASP A 5 -0.12 20.60 30.09
CA ASP A 5 0.71 19.76 30.95
C ASP A 5 1.20 18.51 30.17
N ILE A 6 0.33 17.88 29.32
CA ILE A 6 0.66 16.74 28.47
C ILE A 6 1.71 17.14 27.42
N ILE A 7 1.52 18.28 26.76
CA ILE A 7 2.48 18.82 25.80
C ILE A 7 3.84 19.07 26.46
N THR A 8 3.84 19.74 27.59
CA THR A 8 5.06 20.07 28.35
C THR A 8 5.81 18.81 28.78
N LYS A 9 5.08 17.82 29.32
CA LYS A 9 5.65 16.53 29.73
C LYS A 9 6.35 15.85 28.54
N LYS A 10 5.70 15.77 27.37
CA LYS A 10 6.29 15.14 26.19
C LYS A 10 7.45 15.96 25.63
N ARG A 11 7.31 17.27 25.54
CA ARG A 11 8.38 18.19 25.10
C ARG A 11 9.66 17.99 25.92
N ASP A 12 9.54 17.83 27.24
CA ASP A 12 10.65 17.71 28.16
C ASP A 12 11.20 16.26 28.24
N GLY A 13 10.67 15.32 27.43
CA GLY A 13 11.15 13.95 27.30
C GLY A 13 10.47 12.94 28.23
N GLY A 14 9.38 13.34 28.91
CA GLY A 14 8.57 12.43 29.72
C GLY A 14 7.73 11.47 28.87
N GLU A 15 7.49 10.27 29.39
CA GLU A 15 6.53 9.31 28.79
C GLU A 15 5.09 9.67 29.14
N LEU A 16 4.21 9.63 28.14
CA LEU A 16 2.78 9.81 28.33
C LEU A 16 2.13 8.52 28.84
N THR A 17 1.22 8.66 29.80
CA THR A 17 0.45 7.49 30.24
C THR A 17 -0.68 7.16 29.25
N PRO A 18 -1.22 5.92 29.28
CA PRO A 18 -2.37 5.56 28.46
C PRO A 18 -3.58 6.48 28.67
N GLU A 19 -3.79 6.95 29.88
CA GLU A 19 -4.89 7.88 30.22
C GLU A 19 -4.67 9.26 29.60
N GLU A 20 -3.43 9.78 29.57
CA GLU A 20 -3.09 11.06 28.92
C GLU A 20 -3.28 10.98 27.40
N ILE A 21 -2.86 9.86 26.79
CA ILE A 21 -3.05 9.59 25.36
C ILE A 21 -4.54 9.48 25.02
N ARG A 22 -5.29 8.71 25.80
CA ARG A 22 -6.74 8.57 25.61
C ARG A 22 -7.45 9.90 25.78
N PHE A 23 -7.08 10.70 26.81
CA PHE A 23 -7.62 12.04 26.98
C PHE A 23 -7.39 12.93 25.75
N PHE A 24 -6.19 12.89 25.16
CA PHE A 24 -5.90 13.63 23.92
C PHE A 24 -6.81 13.17 22.79
N ILE A 25 -6.88 11.88 22.49
CA ILE A 25 -7.64 11.33 21.37
C ILE A 25 -9.13 11.62 21.52
N ASP A 26 -9.73 11.29 22.67
CA ASP A 26 -11.17 11.45 22.94
C ASP A 26 -11.64 12.90 22.85
N ASN A 27 -10.80 13.85 23.26
CA ASN A 27 -11.16 15.26 23.24
C ASN A 27 -10.82 15.93 21.90
N TYR A 28 -9.79 15.46 21.20
CA TYR A 28 -9.44 15.97 19.88
C TYR A 28 -10.48 15.57 18.82
N VAL A 29 -10.97 14.34 18.84
CA VAL A 29 -12.07 13.88 17.94
C VAL A 29 -13.35 14.70 18.16
N LYS A 30 -13.63 15.11 19.41
CA LYS A 30 -14.82 15.89 19.78
C LYS A 30 -14.64 17.41 19.66
N ASP A 31 -13.58 17.88 18.98
CA ASP A 31 -13.24 19.31 18.79
C ASP A 31 -13.06 20.11 20.10
N ARG A 32 -12.78 19.42 21.23
CA ARG A 32 -12.52 20.05 22.53
C ARG A 32 -11.05 20.48 22.72
N ILE A 33 -10.14 19.87 21.96
CA ILE A 33 -8.74 20.25 21.86
C ILE A 33 -8.54 20.90 20.49
N PRO A 34 -8.08 22.16 20.43
CA PRO A 34 -7.86 22.85 19.15
C PRO A 34 -6.61 22.35 18.43
N ASP A 35 -6.59 22.53 17.12
CA ASP A 35 -5.51 22.05 16.24
C ASP A 35 -4.12 22.56 16.66
N TYR A 36 -4.00 23.77 17.18
CA TYR A 36 -2.69 24.30 17.63
C TYR A 36 -2.12 23.53 18.83
N GLN A 37 -2.96 23.02 19.75
CA GLN A 37 -2.50 22.18 20.85
C GLN A 37 -2.17 20.76 20.36
N ALA A 38 -2.99 20.19 19.48
CA ALA A 38 -2.71 18.91 18.85
C ALA A 38 -1.40 18.96 18.05
N SER A 39 -1.20 20.00 17.24
CA SER A 39 0.03 20.23 16.48
C SER A 39 1.27 20.34 17.38
N ALA A 40 1.17 21.07 18.51
CA ALA A 40 2.25 21.18 19.47
C ALA A 40 2.64 19.81 20.08
N LEU A 41 1.64 18.98 20.44
CA LEU A 41 1.89 17.64 20.94
C LEU A 41 2.52 16.74 19.85
N LEU A 42 2.00 16.76 18.63
CA LEU A 42 2.53 15.98 17.51
C LEU A 42 3.98 16.37 17.17
N MET A 43 4.32 17.67 17.24
CA MET A 43 5.69 18.13 17.07
C MET A 43 6.60 17.71 18.24
N ALA A 44 6.11 17.72 19.48
CA ALA A 44 6.86 17.19 20.63
C ALA A 44 7.12 15.67 20.44
N ILE A 45 6.12 14.92 19.98
CA ILE A 45 6.26 13.48 19.64
C ILE A 45 7.26 13.29 18.51
N TYR A 46 7.24 14.13 17.47
CA TYR A 46 8.16 14.03 16.34
C TYR A 46 9.63 14.10 16.80
N PHE A 47 9.96 15.04 17.68
CA PHE A 47 11.33 15.20 18.17
C PHE A 47 11.73 14.23 19.28
N ARG A 48 10.79 13.77 20.11
CA ARG A 48 11.09 12.90 21.27
C ARG A 48 10.81 11.42 21.00
N GLY A 49 10.11 11.11 19.93
CA GLY A 49 9.61 9.77 19.65
C GLY A 49 8.47 9.34 20.58
N LEU A 50 7.99 8.15 20.36
CA LEU A 50 7.09 7.42 21.27
C LEU A 50 7.79 6.13 21.72
N SER A 51 7.66 5.77 22.99
CA SER A 51 8.00 4.45 23.45
C SER A 51 7.06 3.39 22.83
N ARG A 52 7.41 2.11 22.94
CA ARG A 52 6.52 1.02 22.47
C ARG A 52 5.19 1.03 23.22
N ALA A 53 5.20 1.39 24.52
CA ALA A 53 4.00 1.49 25.34
C ALA A 53 3.11 2.65 24.89
N GLU A 54 3.69 3.83 24.66
CA GLU A 54 2.97 5.00 24.14
C GLU A 54 2.38 4.73 22.75
N THR A 55 3.16 4.09 21.86
CA THR A 55 2.71 3.76 20.50
C THR A 55 1.52 2.80 20.51
N PHE A 56 1.55 1.79 21.40
CA PHE A 56 0.42 0.87 21.56
C PHE A 56 -0.80 1.58 22.11
N ALA A 57 -0.66 2.39 23.19
CA ALA A 57 -1.77 3.15 23.78
C ALA A 57 -2.39 4.14 22.77
N LEU A 58 -1.57 4.78 21.93
CA LEU A 58 -2.06 5.66 20.87
C LEU A 58 -2.82 4.87 19.80
N THR A 59 -2.31 3.72 19.39
CA THR A 59 -2.97 2.83 18.42
C THR A 59 -4.34 2.39 18.94
N GLU A 60 -4.40 1.91 20.18
CA GLU A 60 -5.64 1.46 20.83
C GLU A 60 -6.65 2.62 20.94
N ALA A 61 -6.21 3.80 21.38
CA ALA A 61 -7.09 4.96 21.49
C ALA A 61 -7.64 5.40 20.11
N MET A 62 -6.85 5.31 19.06
CA MET A 62 -7.31 5.60 17.70
C MET A 62 -8.22 4.50 17.15
N GLU A 63 -7.93 3.21 17.39
CA GLU A 63 -8.76 2.07 17.01
C GLU A 63 -10.19 2.24 17.54
N PHE A 64 -10.33 2.52 18.84
CA PHE A 64 -11.62 2.68 19.50
C PHE A 64 -12.21 4.10 19.45
N SER A 65 -11.65 4.99 18.64
CA SER A 65 -12.19 6.33 18.45
C SER A 65 -13.47 6.38 17.60
N GLY A 66 -13.80 5.30 16.92
CA GLY A 66 -14.98 5.14 16.08
C GLY A 66 -15.45 3.68 16.03
N ASP A 67 -16.07 3.30 14.92
CA ASP A 67 -16.57 1.95 14.73
C ASP A 67 -15.41 0.95 14.55
N VAL A 68 -15.61 -0.25 15.08
CA VAL A 68 -14.75 -1.42 14.87
C VAL A 68 -15.59 -2.50 14.23
N GLU A 69 -15.11 -3.05 13.11
CA GLU A 69 -15.83 -4.13 12.41
C GLU A 69 -15.75 -5.42 13.23
N ASP A 70 -16.91 -5.99 13.51
CA ASP A 70 -17.02 -7.32 14.11
C ASP A 70 -17.26 -8.37 13.01
N LEU A 71 -16.23 -9.17 12.74
CA LEU A 71 -16.27 -10.25 11.77
C LEU A 71 -16.28 -11.63 12.46
N SER A 72 -16.60 -11.68 13.76
CA SER A 72 -16.50 -12.90 14.57
C SER A 72 -17.52 -13.99 14.18
N ASP A 73 -18.63 -13.62 13.56
CA ASP A 73 -19.65 -14.51 13.03
C ASP A 73 -19.27 -15.15 11.67
N LEU A 74 -18.28 -14.59 10.97
CA LEU A 74 -17.75 -15.21 9.75
C LEU A 74 -16.84 -16.39 10.10
N PRO A 75 -16.97 -17.52 9.37
CA PRO A 75 -16.18 -18.70 9.65
C PRO A 75 -14.69 -18.51 9.30
N GLY A 76 -13.82 -19.19 10.05
CA GLY A 76 -12.38 -19.24 9.80
C GLY A 76 -11.64 -17.98 10.25
N VAL A 77 -10.37 -17.93 9.89
CA VAL A 77 -9.47 -16.82 10.21
C VAL A 77 -9.54 -15.77 9.11
N LYS A 78 -9.87 -14.53 9.50
CA LYS A 78 -9.88 -13.38 8.58
C LYS A 78 -8.49 -12.77 8.53
N VAL A 79 -7.94 -12.64 7.32
CA VAL A 79 -6.58 -12.12 7.12
C VAL A 79 -6.60 -10.88 6.25
N ASP A 80 -5.91 -9.84 6.69
CA ASP A 80 -5.64 -8.65 5.87
C ASP A 80 -4.17 -8.60 5.45
N LYS A 81 -3.87 -7.94 4.34
CA LYS A 81 -2.52 -7.59 3.90
C LYS A 81 -2.38 -6.07 3.90
N HIS A 82 -1.36 -5.55 4.55
CA HIS A 82 -1.04 -4.13 4.49
C HIS A 82 0.30 -3.91 3.80
N SER A 83 0.36 -2.91 2.91
CA SER A 83 1.61 -2.41 2.36
C SER A 83 1.91 -1.03 2.92
N THR A 84 3.18 -0.75 3.23
CA THR A 84 3.62 0.60 3.57
C THR A 84 3.63 1.55 2.37
N GLY A 85 3.36 1.01 1.17
CA GLY A 85 3.28 1.76 -0.08
C GLY A 85 4.60 1.86 -0.83
N GLY A 86 4.51 1.84 -2.15
CA GLY A 86 5.65 1.97 -3.05
C GLY A 86 5.20 2.18 -4.50
N VAL A 87 6.14 2.53 -5.36
CA VAL A 87 5.88 2.78 -6.77
C VAL A 87 5.60 1.47 -7.50
N GLY A 88 4.43 1.39 -8.14
CA GLY A 88 4.00 0.17 -8.83
C GLY A 88 3.50 -0.94 -7.89
N ASP A 89 3.19 -0.63 -6.61
CA ASP A 89 2.66 -1.63 -5.69
C ASP A 89 1.19 -1.97 -5.97
N LYS A 90 1.01 -2.98 -6.79
CA LYS A 90 -0.27 -3.60 -7.15
C LYS A 90 -0.50 -4.95 -6.47
N THR A 91 0.35 -5.35 -5.53
CA THR A 91 0.33 -6.68 -4.90
C THR A 91 -1.04 -7.09 -4.36
N THR A 92 -1.82 -6.16 -3.80
CA THR A 92 -3.17 -6.44 -3.28
C THR A 92 -4.11 -7.02 -4.34
N LEU A 93 -4.02 -6.55 -5.60
CA LEU A 93 -4.87 -7.01 -6.70
C LEU A 93 -4.63 -8.49 -7.06
N VAL A 94 -3.47 -9.02 -6.72
CA VAL A 94 -3.09 -10.42 -6.93
C VAL A 94 -3.22 -11.22 -5.64
N VAL A 95 -2.65 -10.74 -4.54
CA VAL A 95 -2.54 -11.48 -3.28
C VAL A 95 -3.90 -11.76 -2.66
N ALA A 96 -4.82 -10.79 -2.70
CA ALA A 96 -6.14 -10.96 -2.10
C ALA A 96 -6.99 -12.03 -2.83
N PRO A 97 -7.10 -12.05 -4.16
CA PRO A 97 -7.76 -13.14 -4.89
C PRO A 97 -7.08 -14.49 -4.71
N VAL A 98 -5.73 -14.55 -4.67
CA VAL A 98 -4.98 -15.80 -4.45
C VAL A 98 -5.29 -16.39 -3.08
N ALA A 99 -5.20 -15.59 -2.00
CA ALA A 99 -5.51 -16.05 -0.66
C ALA A 99 -6.97 -16.48 -0.51
N ALA A 100 -7.91 -15.72 -1.09
CA ALA A 100 -9.32 -16.06 -1.07
C ALA A 100 -9.63 -17.33 -1.88
N ALA A 101 -8.98 -17.55 -3.03
CA ALA A 101 -9.11 -18.79 -3.81
C ALA A 101 -8.55 -20.02 -3.07
N ALA A 102 -7.61 -19.83 -2.14
CA ALA A 102 -7.12 -20.86 -1.23
C ALA A 102 -8.02 -21.06 0.02
N GLY A 103 -9.14 -20.34 0.12
CA GLY A 103 -10.14 -20.49 1.19
C GLY A 103 -9.88 -19.62 2.43
N VAL A 104 -9.04 -18.60 2.34
CA VAL A 104 -8.85 -17.58 3.39
C VAL A 104 -9.90 -16.49 3.22
N THR A 105 -10.54 -16.04 4.29
CA THR A 105 -11.41 -14.85 4.24
C THR A 105 -10.54 -13.59 4.28
N VAL A 106 -10.64 -12.76 3.23
CA VAL A 106 -9.84 -11.55 3.06
C VAL A 106 -10.73 -10.31 3.16
N ALA A 107 -10.76 -9.72 4.35
CA ALA A 107 -11.46 -8.47 4.66
C ALA A 107 -10.49 -7.30 4.51
N LYS A 108 -10.35 -6.77 3.29
CA LYS A 108 -9.31 -5.81 2.95
C LYS A 108 -9.82 -4.37 3.02
N MET A 109 -9.33 -3.59 3.99
CA MET A 109 -9.44 -2.13 3.94
C MET A 109 -8.18 -1.52 3.33
N SER A 110 -8.36 -0.67 2.33
CA SER A 110 -7.29 -0.05 1.56
C SER A 110 -7.42 1.47 1.51
N GLY A 111 -6.31 2.14 1.20
CA GLY A 111 -6.25 3.59 1.06
C GLY A 111 -6.20 4.04 -0.41
N ARG A 112 -6.36 5.36 -0.59
CA ARG A 112 -6.03 6.07 -1.83
C ARG A 112 -4.54 6.36 -1.90
N GLY A 113 -4.07 6.74 -3.08
CA GLY A 113 -2.68 7.15 -3.30
C GLY A 113 -2.28 8.34 -2.44
N LEU A 114 -1.04 8.33 -2.00
CA LEU A 114 -0.42 9.40 -1.23
C LEU A 114 0.90 9.82 -1.88
N GLY A 115 1.01 11.11 -2.19
CA GLY A 115 2.19 11.65 -2.84
C GLY A 115 2.49 10.92 -4.16
N PHE A 116 3.71 10.43 -4.30
CA PHE A 116 4.20 9.73 -5.50
C PHE A 116 3.80 8.24 -5.59
N THR A 117 3.09 7.69 -4.59
CA THR A 117 2.67 6.30 -4.59
C THR A 117 1.20 6.16 -4.97
N GLY A 118 0.87 5.22 -5.86
CA GLY A 118 -0.51 4.92 -6.24
C GLY A 118 -1.27 4.14 -5.16
N GLY A 119 -2.56 4.44 -4.96
CA GLY A 119 -3.42 3.75 -4.00
C GLY A 119 -4.14 2.55 -4.61
N THR A 120 -4.34 1.49 -3.82
CA THR A 120 -5.13 0.32 -4.27
C THR A 120 -6.57 0.71 -4.64
N ALA A 121 -7.16 1.66 -3.91
CA ALA A 121 -8.51 2.14 -4.22
C ALA A 121 -8.57 2.83 -5.59
N ASP A 122 -7.60 3.70 -5.89
CA ASP A 122 -7.55 4.41 -7.16
C ASP A 122 -7.33 3.43 -8.34
N LYS A 123 -6.56 2.36 -8.15
CA LYS A 123 -6.37 1.30 -9.15
C LYS A 123 -7.66 0.53 -9.40
N LEU A 124 -8.38 0.13 -8.37
CA LEU A 124 -9.66 -0.56 -8.51
C LEU A 124 -10.75 0.33 -9.14
N GLU A 125 -10.76 1.63 -8.84
CA GLU A 125 -11.67 2.59 -9.44
C GLU A 125 -11.37 2.88 -10.92
N ALA A 126 -10.18 2.48 -11.44
CA ALA A 126 -9.92 2.45 -12.87
C ALA A 126 -10.76 1.39 -13.61
N ILE A 127 -11.26 0.38 -12.91
CA ILE A 127 -12.19 -0.62 -13.47
C ILE A 127 -13.57 0.04 -13.57
N PRO A 128 -14.17 0.15 -14.77
CA PRO A 128 -15.46 0.81 -14.94
C PRO A 128 -16.54 0.26 -14.01
N GLY A 129 -17.18 1.13 -13.24
CA GLY A 129 -18.28 0.78 -12.34
C GLY A 129 -17.85 0.19 -10.98
N PHE A 130 -16.56 -0.09 -10.74
CA PHE A 130 -16.11 -0.67 -9.48
C PHE A 130 -16.34 0.26 -8.30
N ARG A 131 -17.00 -0.25 -7.26
CA ARG A 131 -17.29 0.48 -6.02
C ARG A 131 -16.31 0.07 -4.92
N THR A 132 -15.49 1.01 -4.49
CA THR A 132 -14.58 0.83 -3.33
C THR A 132 -15.28 1.12 -1.99
N ARG A 133 -16.51 1.66 -2.02
CA ARG A 133 -17.33 1.89 -0.82
C ARG A 133 -18.51 0.96 -0.84
N LEU A 134 -18.61 0.15 0.20
CA LEU A 134 -19.76 -0.72 0.48
C LEU A 134 -20.34 -0.33 1.83
N GLU A 135 -21.66 -0.46 1.98
CA GLU A 135 -22.31 -0.37 3.27
C GLU A 135 -21.90 -1.57 4.14
N PRO A 136 -21.83 -1.47 5.48
CA PRO A 136 -21.38 -2.55 6.35
C PRO A 136 -22.08 -3.89 6.09
N ALA A 137 -23.40 -3.89 5.91
CA ALA A 137 -24.16 -5.09 5.63
C ALA A 137 -23.84 -5.71 4.25
N GLU A 138 -23.50 -4.88 3.26
CA GLU A 138 -23.08 -5.32 1.92
C GLU A 138 -21.67 -5.92 1.97
N PHE A 139 -20.75 -5.26 2.70
CA PHE A 139 -19.39 -5.76 2.93
C PHE A 139 -19.40 -7.11 3.63
N HIS A 140 -20.17 -7.23 4.71
CA HIS A 140 -20.31 -8.48 5.47
C HIS A 140 -20.86 -9.62 4.61
N ARG A 141 -21.98 -9.39 3.91
CA ARG A 141 -22.57 -10.39 3.01
C ARG A 141 -21.59 -10.82 1.92
N GLN A 142 -20.84 -9.90 1.31
CA GLN A 142 -19.84 -10.26 0.30
C GLN A 142 -18.72 -11.12 0.89
N LEU A 143 -18.27 -10.85 2.11
CA LEU A 143 -17.29 -11.70 2.79
C LEU A 143 -17.85 -13.11 3.07
N GLU A 144 -19.11 -13.23 3.47
CA GLU A 144 -19.77 -14.50 3.69
C GLU A 144 -19.89 -15.32 2.39
N GLU A 145 -20.35 -14.70 1.30
CA GLU A 145 -20.62 -15.36 0.02
C GLU A 145 -19.33 -15.64 -0.78
N LEU A 146 -18.40 -14.69 -0.78
CA LEU A 146 -17.23 -14.72 -1.66
C LEU A 146 -15.91 -14.98 -0.92
N GLY A 147 -15.83 -14.67 0.38
CA GLY A 147 -14.59 -14.70 1.15
C GLY A 147 -13.60 -13.58 0.78
N LEU A 148 -14.01 -12.58 0.01
CA LEU A 148 -13.14 -11.50 -0.47
C LEU A 148 -13.92 -10.20 -0.67
N ALA A 149 -13.45 -9.13 -0.03
CA ALA A 149 -13.88 -7.77 -0.35
C ALA A 149 -12.70 -6.80 -0.17
N VAL A 150 -12.59 -5.81 -1.07
CA VAL A 150 -11.58 -4.74 -1.00
C VAL A 150 -12.31 -3.40 -0.98
N ILE A 151 -12.29 -2.72 0.16
CA ILE A 151 -13.01 -1.46 0.37
C ILE A 151 -12.08 -0.35 0.83
N THR A 152 -12.54 0.88 0.70
CA THR A 152 -11.93 2.04 1.35
C THR A 152 -12.50 2.22 2.76
N GLN A 153 -11.69 2.81 3.64
CA GLN A 153 -12.11 3.17 4.98
C GLN A 153 -13.37 4.04 4.95
N THR A 154 -14.37 3.69 5.75
CA THR A 154 -15.54 4.54 5.99
C THR A 154 -15.20 5.72 6.89
N GLY A 155 -16.06 6.75 6.93
CA GLY A 155 -15.81 7.92 7.76
C GLY A 155 -15.89 7.67 9.26
N SER A 156 -16.52 6.56 9.68
CA SER A 156 -16.73 6.17 11.06
C SER A 156 -15.60 5.30 11.65
N ILE A 157 -14.80 4.66 10.79
CA ILE A 157 -13.67 3.84 11.24
C ILE A 157 -12.48 4.74 11.53
N THR A 158 -11.91 4.66 12.73
CA THR A 158 -10.75 5.43 13.21
C THR A 158 -10.80 6.93 12.87
N PRO A 159 -11.86 7.68 13.23
CA PRO A 159 -11.96 9.12 12.90
C PRO A 159 -10.83 9.94 13.51
N ALA A 160 -10.25 9.50 14.64
CA ALA A 160 -9.07 10.13 15.24
C ALA A 160 -7.87 10.11 14.29
N ASP A 161 -7.58 8.96 13.67
CA ASP A 161 -6.48 8.84 12.71
C ASP A 161 -6.68 9.77 11.52
N LYS A 162 -7.89 9.80 10.96
CA LYS A 162 -8.21 10.68 9.83
C LYS A 162 -7.92 12.15 10.15
N LYS A 163 -8.33 12.61 11.35
CA LYS A 163 -8.16 14.01 11.78
C LYS A 163 -6.69 14.32 12.08
N ILE A 164 -6.01 13.42 12.82
CA ILE A 164 -4.59 13.56 13.16
C ILE A 164 -3.73 13.53 11.90
N TYR A 165 -3.99 12.61 10.97
CA TYR A 165 -3.23 12.51 9.73
C TYR A 165 -3.36 13.78 8.87
N ALA A 166 -4.58 14.31 8.73
CA ALA A 166 -4.80 15.57 8.00
C ALA A 166 -4.04 16.75 8.61
N LEU A 167 -3.89 16.79 9.94
CA LEU A 167 -3.08 17.80 10.62
C LEU A 167 -1.58 17.56 10.40
N ARG A 168 -1.13 16.32 10.48
CA ARG A 168 0.30 15.95 10.26
C ARG A 168 0.78 16.32 8.87
N ASP A 169 -0.05 16.12 7.87
CA ASP A 169 0.25 16.39 6.47
C ASP A 169 0.64 17.87 6.22
N VAL A 170 0.04 18.80 6.96
CA VAL A 170 0.28 20.24 6.82
C VAL A 170 1.17 20.84 7.93
N THR A 171 1.65 20.04 8.87
CA THR A 171 2.50 20.50 9.99
C THR A 171 3.90 19.89 10.01
N GLY A 172 4.27 19.09 8.97
CA GLY A 172 5.61 18.49 8.86
C GLY A 172 5.89 17.44 9.93
N THR A 173 4.89 16.66 10.35
CA THR A 173 5.02 15.64 11.40
C THR A 173 4.66 14.24 10.91
N VAL A 174 4.67 14.00 9.57
CA VAL A 174 4.33 12.70 8.99
C VAL A 174 5.42 11.66 9.28
N GLU A 175 6.71 12.00 9.18
CA GLU A 175 7.84 11.07 9.26
C GLU A 175 8.23 10.72 10.71
N SER A 176 7.26 10.37 11.56
CA SER A 176 7.50 9.87 12.91
C SER A 176 7.13 8.37 12.98
N PRO A 177 8.09 7.46 13.26
CA PRO A 177 7.83 6.01 13.23
C PRO A 177 6.65 5.57 14.09
N GLY A 178 6.55 6.05 15.33
CA GLY A 178 5.43 5.72 16.22
C GLY A 178 4.09 6.21 15.70
N LEU A 179 4.04 7.43 15.13
CA LEU A 179 2.81 7.97 14.54
C LEU A 179 2.42 7.25 13.25
N ILE A 180 3.39 6.82 12.43
CA ILE A 180 3.13 6.03 11.22
C ILE A 180 2.57 4.66 11.60
N ALA A 181 3.24 3.95 12.52
CA ALA A 181 2.81 2.63 12.98
C ALA A 181 1.41 2.67 13.60
N SER A 182 1.13 3.65 14.46
CA SER A 182 -0.19 3.82 15.09
C SER A 182 -1.27 4.11 14.06
N SER A 183 -1.00 4.98 13.08
CA SER A 183 -1.94 5.30 11.99
C SER A 183 -2.27 4.07 11.14
N ILE A 184 -1.28 3.24 10.80
CA ILE A 184 -1.48 2.02 10.03
C ILE A 184 -2.26 0.99 10.86
N MET A 185 -1.76 0.69 12.06
CA MET A 185 -2.27 -0.42 12.85
C MET A 185 -3.65 -0.17 13.43
N SER A 186 -3.99 1.06 13.84
CA SER A 186 -5.35 1.37 14.30
C SER A 186 -6.42 1.03 13.27
N LYS A 187 -6.18 1.35 12.00
CA LYS A 187 -7.09 0.99 10.90
C LYS A 187 -7.17 -0.51 10.65
N LYS A 188 -6.05 -1.21 10.78
CA LYS A 188 -5.98 -2.66 10.56
C LYS A 188 -6.66 -3.44 11.68
N LEU A 189 -6.53 -2.97 12.91
CA LEU A 189 -7.21 -3.56 14.07
C LEU A 189 -8.71 -3.27 14.00
N ALA A 190 -9.11 -2.03 13.70
CA ALA A 190 -10.51 -1.65 13.55
C ALA A 190 -11.23 -2.36 12.38
N ALA A 191 -10.51 -2.88 11.39
CA ALA A 191 -11.06 -3.67 10.29
C ALA A 191 -11.47 -5.10 10.70
N GLY A 192 -11.23 -5.54 11.95
CA GLY A 192 -11.71 -6.81 12.48
C GLY A 192 -10.91 -8.05 12.05
N SER A 193 -9.76 -7.92 11.37
CA SER A 193 -8.97 -9.07 10.92
C SER A 193 -8.27 -9.80 12.07
N ASP A 194 -8.24 -11.14 12.05
CA ASP A 194 -7.56 -12.00 13.03
C ASP A 194 -6.06 -12.11 12.76
N GLY A 195 -5.65 -11.92 11.51
CA GLY A 195 -4.25 -11.97 11.09
C GLY A 195 -3.91 -10.88 10.09
N ILE A 196 -2.67 -10.39 10.13
CA ILE A 196 -2.20 -9.32 9.26
C ILE A 196 -0.82 -9.69 8.70
N VAL A 197 -0.71 -9.67 7.36
CA VAL A 197 0.56 -9.76 6.66
C VAL A 197 0.99 -8.34 6.26
N LEU A 198 2.13 -7.91 6.77
CA LEU A 198 2.72 -6.61 6.47
C LEU A 198 3.68 -6.76 5.29
N ASP A 199 3.51 -5.99 4.25
CA ASP A 199 4.42 -5.83 3.12
C ASP A 199 5.16 -4.50 3.32
N VAL A 200 6.32 -4.57 3.97
CA VAL A 200 7.10 -3.40 4.35
C VAL A 200 8.08 -3.09 3.22
N LYS A 201 7.84 -1.99 2.53
CA LYS A 201 8.65 -1.55 1.39
C LYS A 201 9.85 -0.74 1.85
N CYS A 202 11.05 -1.02 1.31
CA CYS A 202 12.24 -0.20 1.52
C CYS A 202 12.97 0.10 0.22
N GLY A 203 13.61 1.26 0.13
CA GLY A 203 14.33 1.72 -1.04
C GLY A 203 13.84 3.06 -1.57
N SER A 204 14.41 3.54 -2.69
CA SER A 204 14.13 4.88 -3.24
C SER A 204 12.66 5.10 -3.61
N GLY A 205 11.92 4.05 -3.97
CA GLY A 205 10.50 4.09 -4.32
C GLY A 205 9.53 3.87 -3.16
N ALA A 206 10.02 3.82 -1.92
CA ALA A 206 9.23 3.61 -0.70
C ALA A 206 9.33 4.79 0.27
N LEU A 207 8.50 4.76 1.31
CA LEU A 207 8.57 5.70 2.43
C LEU A 207 9.82 5.47 3.29
N LEU A 208 10.16 4.19 3.54
CA LEU A 208 11.32 3.76 4.32
C LEU A 208 12.51 3.59 3.38
N LYS A 209 13.62 4.25 3.68
CA LYS A 209 14.75 4.40 2.74
C LYS A 209 15.70 3.23 2.77
N ASP A 210 15.87 2.61 3.93
CA ASP A 210 16.83 1.53 4.13
C ASP A 210 16.23 0.37 4.92
N LEU A 211 16.98 -0.73 4.97
CA LEU A 211 16.56 -1.97 5.62
C LEU A 211 16.39 -1.79 7.15
N ALA A 212 17.21 -0.97 7.79
CA ALA A 212 17.15 -0.78 9.25
C ALA A 212 15.87 -0.02 9.64
N GLU A 213 15.50 1.02 8.89
CA GLU A 213 14.23 1.74 9.08
C GLU A 213 13.04 0.79 8.86
N ALA A 214 13.11 -0.06 7.81
CA ALA A 214 12.06 -1.02 7.50
C ALA A 214 11.93 -2.11 8.57
N GLU A 215 13.04 -2.64 9.10
CA GLU A 215 13.03 -3.60 10.21
C GLU A 215 12.42 -3.00 11.47
N ASN A 216 12.84 -1.80 11.85
CA ASN A 216 12.28 -1.10 13.02
C ASN A 216 10.77 -0.87 12.88
N MET A 217 10.30 -0.47 11.72
CA MET A 217 8.88 -0.27 11.45
C MET A 217 8.10 -1.59 11.49
N ALA A 218 8.65 -2.65 10.88
CA ALA A 218 8.06 -3.99 10.91
C ALA A 218 7.93 -4.52 12.34
N ASP A 219 9.01 -4.45 13.13
CA ASP A 219 9.01 -4.89 14.53
C ASP A 219 8.00 -4.13 15.36
N LEU A 220 7.90 -2.80 15.19
CA LEU A 220 6.94 -1.97 15.91
C LEU A 220 5.48 -2.35 15.57
N MET A 221 5.16 -2.53 14.28
CA MET A 221 3.82 -2.94 13.84
C MET A 221 3.47 -4.37 14.28
N ILE A 222 4.44 -5.31 14.24
CA ILE A 222 4.27 -6.68 14.74
C ILE A 222 3.95 -6.66 16.23
N ASP A 223 4.71 -5.90 17.04
CA ASP A 223 4.48 -5.79 18.48
C ASP A 223 3.08 -5.26 18.80
N ILE A 224 2.63 -4.23 18.07
CA ILE A 224 1.29 -3.67 18.22
C ILE A 224 0.23 -4.74 17.92
N GLY A 225 0.34 -5.42 16.78
CA GLY A 225 -0.63 -6.44 16.38
C GLY A 225 -0.68 -7.62 17.33
N ARG A 226 0.48 -8.11 17.81
CA ARG A 226 0.57 -9.19 18.80
C ARG A 226 -0.05 -8.81 20.15
N LYS A 227 0.21 -7.61 20.64
CA LYS A 227 -0.42 -7.09 21.87
C LYS A 227 -1.94 -7.00 21.74
N ALA A 228 -2.44 -6.70 20.53
CA ALA A 228 -3.86 -6.73 20.21
C ALA A 228 -4.41 -8.15 19.90
N GLY A 229 -3.61 -9.21 20.14
CA GLY A 229 -4.02 -10.60 19.94
C GLY A 229 -4.10 -11.06 18.48
N ARG A 230 -3.46 -10.34 17.54
CA ARG A 230 -3.48 -10.68 16.10
C ARG A 230 -2.27 -11.54 15.71
N LYS A 231 -2.47 -12.43 14.73
CA LYS A 231 -1.37 -13.16 14.09
C LYS A 231 -0.66 -12.20 13.13
N MET A 232 0.66 -12.07 13.27
CA MET A 232 1.44 -11.06 12.53
C MET A 232 2.60 -11.69 11.79
N VAL A 233 2.82 -11.26 10.56
CA VAL A 233 4.02 -11.53 9.74
C VAL A 233 4.38 -10.26 8.98
N ALA A 234 5.67 -9.96 8.84
CA ALA A 234 6.15 -8.91 7.96
C ALA A 234 7.12 -9.47 6.92
N VAL A 235 6.91 -9.07 5.67
CA VAL A 235 7.82 -9.29 4.54
C VAL A 235 8.41 -7.95 4.15
N ILE A 236 9.72 -7.80 4.29
CA ILE A 236 10.43 -6.59 3.86
C ILE A 236 10.86 -6.80 2.41
N SER A 237 10.41 -5.92 1.52
CA SER A 237 10.65 -6.01 0.09
C SER A 237 11.28 -4.76 -0.50
N ASP A 238 12.14 -4.94 -1.51
CA ASP A 238 12.86 -3.87 -2.18
C ASP A 238 11.97 -3.04 -3.10
N MET A 239 12.19 -1.73 -3.08
CA MET A 239 11.56 -0.73 -3.94
C MET A 239 12.61 0.22 -4.53
N SER A 240 13.86 -0.23 -4.72
CA SER A 240 14.90 0.52 -5.42
C SER A 240 14.62 0.67 -6.92
N GLN A 241 13.65 -0.08 -7.43
CA GLN A 241 13.04 0.07 -8.75
C GLN A 241 11.53 -0.20 -8.64
N PRO A 242 10.68 0.28 -9.57
CA PRO A 242 9.24 0.01 -9.53
C PRO A 242 8.94 -1.48 -9.48
N LEU A 243 7.95 -1.90 -8.70
CA LEU A 243 7.53 -3.30 -8.64
C LEU A 243 6.73 -3.64 -9.91
N GLY A 244 7.19 -4.65 -10.63
CA GLY A 244 6.72 -4.91 -11.98
C GLY A 244 7.21 -3.84 -12.97
N ARG A 245 6.47 -3.64 -14.04
CA ARG A 245 6.83 -2.71 -15.13
C ARG A 245 5.86 -1.54 -15.29
N ALA A 246 4.65 -1.66 -14.74
CA ALA A 246 3.61 -0.64 -14.85
C ALA A 246 3.58 0.26 -13.61
N VAL A 247 3.46 1.57 -13.83
CA VAL A 247 3.27 2.61 -12.81
C VAL A 247 2.14 3.53 -13.27
N GLY A 248 0.97 3.41 -12.64
CA GLY A 248 -0.27 4.11 -13.01
C GLY A 248 -1.48 3.18 -12.82
N ASN A 249 -2.70 3.74 -12.74
CA ASN A 249 -3.84 2.99 -12.22
C ASN A 249 -4.28 1.83 -13.12
N ALA A 250 -4.78 2.10 -14.33
CA ALA A 250 -5.23 1.07 -15.26
C ALA A 250 -4.09 0.17 -15.72
N LEU A 251 -2.90 0.72 -15.97
CA LEU A 251 -1.71 -0.06 -16.35
C LEU A 251 -1.33 -1.08 -15.27
N GLU A 252 -1.47 -0.72 -13.99
CA GLU A 252 -1.18 -1.62 -12.88
C GLU A 252 -2.27 -2.70 -12.70
N VAL A 253 -3.54 -2.37 -12.97
CA VAL A 253 -4.61 -3.38 -13.01
C VAL A 253 -4.36 -4.39 -14.13
N GLU A 254 -4.02 -3.91 -15.34
CA GLU A 254 -3.67 -4.77 -16.47
C GLU A 254 -2.53 -5.73 -16.10
N GLU A 255 -1.45 -5.21 -15.52
CA GLU A 255 -0.30 -6.03 -15.13
C GLU A 255 -0.64 -7.03 -14.00
N ALA A 256 -1.48 -6.66 -13.03
CA ALA A 256 -1.98 -7.59 -12.02
C ALA A 256 -2.82 -8.72 -12.64
N VAL A 257 -3.67 -8.39 -13.63
CA VAL A 257 -4.44 -9.40 -14.41
C VAL A 257 -3.50 -10.32 -15.17
N GLN A 258 -2.43 -9.80 -15.75
CA GLN A 258 -1.41 -10.65 -16.44
C GLN A 258 -0.78 -11.65 -15.46
N VAL A 259 -0.48 -11.23 -14.22
CA VAL A 259 0.02 -12.17 -13.17
C VAL A 259 -1.04 -13.20 -12.82
N LEU A 260 -2.31 -12.79 -12.65
CA LEU A 260 -3.43 -13.72 -12.35
C LEU A 260 -3.69 -14.72 -13.50
N LYS A 261 -3.31 -14.38 -14.74
CA LYS A 261 -3.31 -15.30 -15.91
C LYS A 261 -2.08 -16.22 -15.98
N GLY A 262 -1.17 -16.14 -14.99
CA GLY A 262 0.06 -16.95 -14.93
C GLY A 262 1.27 -16.35 -15.65
N GLY A 263 1.14 -15.15 -16.22
CA GLY A 263 2.22 -14.38 -16.86
C GLY A 263 2.75 -13.25 -15.96
N GLY A 264 3.01 -12.09 -16.59
CA GLY A 264 3.44 -10.85 -15.92
C GLY A 264 4.90 -10.86 -15.45
N PRO A 265 5.35 -9.76 -14.81
CA PRO A 265 6.72 -9.63 -14.32
C PRO A 265 7.03 -10.60 -13.18
N GLU A 266 8.23 -11.20 -13.25
CA GLU A 266 8.66 -12.23 -12.29
C GLU A 266 8.78 -11.71 -10.86
N ASP A 267 9.31 -10.49 -10.67
CA ASP A 267 9.44 -9.86 -9.35
C ASP A 267 8.07 -9.64 -8.68
N LEU A 268 7.09 -9.16 -9.44
CA LEU A 268 5.72 -8.98 -8.94
C LEU A 268 5.11 -10.34 -8.58
N ARG A 269 5.25 -11.34 -9.45
CA ARG A 269 4.73 -12.70 -9.22
C ARG A 269 5.38 -13.32 -7.99
N GLN A 270 6.70 -13.24 -7.86
CA GLN A 270 7.44 -13.78 -6.73
C GLN A 270 6.98 -13.15 -5.41
N LEU A 271 6.92 -11.81 -5.32
CA LEU A 271 6.46 -11.14 -4.10
C LEU A 271 5.01 -11.48 -3.76
N CYS A 272 4.13 -11.58 -4.77
CA CYS A 272 2.74 -11.97 -4.53
C CYS A 272 2.63 -13.40 -3.98
N LEU A 273 3.44 -14.34 -4.44
CA LEU A 273 3.46 -15.71 -3.91
C LEU A 273 3.98 -15.78 -2.46
N GLU A 274 5.00 -14.97 -2.12
CA GLU A 274 5.48 -14.87 -0.73
C GLU A 274 4.38 -14.34 0.21
N LEU A 275 3.78 -13.23 -0.16
CA LEU A 275 2.73 -12.59 0.64
C LEU A 275 1.49 -13.47 0.76
N ALA A 276 1.03 -14.06 -0.35
CA ALA A 276 -0.12 -14.98 -0.35
C ALA A 276 0.15 -16.25 0.45
N GLY A 277 1.37 -16.82 0.35
CA GLY A 277 1.79 -17.98 1.13
C GLY A 277 1.68 -17.73 2.63
N GLU A 278 2.14 -16.57 3.11
CA GLU A 278 1.99 -16.19 4.52
C GLU A 278 0.52 -15.94 4.90
N MET A 279 -0.30 -15.32 4.03
CA MET A 279 -1.73 -15.16 4.30
C MET A 279 -2.44 -16.51 4.41
N ILE A 280 -2.11 -17.47 3.55
CA ILE A 280 -2.68 -18.83 3.56
C ILE A 280 -2.27 -19.56 4.85
N ARG A 281 -1.01 -19.45 5.26
CA ARG A 281 -0.50 -20.05 6.49
C ARG A 281 -1.18 -19.48 7.74
N ILE A 282 -1.14 -18.16 7.94
CA ILE A 282 -1.75 -17.54 9.14
C ILE A 282 -3.28 -17.64 9.12
N GLY A 283 -3.89 -17.79 7.95
CA GLY A 283 -5.31 -18.08 7.73
C GLY A 283 -5.69 -19.55 8.06
N GLY A 284 -4.71 -20.39 8.44
CA GLY A 284 -4.94 -21.77 8.83
C GLY A 284 -5.31 -22.70 7.67
N ARG A 285 -4.86 -22.38 6.45
CA ARG A 285 -5.07 -23.18 5.23
C ARG A 285 -3.80 -23.90 4.77
N ALA A 286 -2.71 -23.75 5.50
CA ALA A 286 -1.45 -24.48 5.36
C ALA A 286 -0.77 -24.57 6.73
N GLU A 287 0.00 -25.65 6.95
CA GLU A 287 0.73 -25.87 8.19
C GLU A 287 2.09 -25.15 8.18
N SER A 288 2.69 -24.96 7.00
CA SER A 288 3.95 -24.28 6.80
C SER A 288 3.86 -23.16 5.76
N PHE A 289 4.88 -22.31 5.74
CA PHE A 289 5.02 -21.28 4.72
C PHE A 289 5.20 -21.89 3.31
N GLU A 290 6.03 -22.93 3.19
CA GLU A 290 6.28 -23.61 1.92
C GLU A 290 5.01 -24.22 1.35
N GLU A 291 4.18 -24.85 2.19
CA GLU A 291 2.87 -25.37 1.79
C GLU A 291 1.92 -24.23 1.38
N GLY A 292 1.89 -23.14 2.15
CA GLY A 292 1.09 -21.96 1.80
C GLY A 292 1.51 -21.35 0.46
N LYS A 293 2.80 -21.24 0.21
CA LYS A 293 3.36 -20.73 -1.05
C LYS A 293 3.07 -21.66 -2.22
N GLU A 294 3.13 -22.99 -2.01
CA GLU A 294 2.77 -23.96 -3.04
C GLU A 294 1.27 -23.91 -3.35
N THR A 295 0.42 -23.79 -2.33
CA THR A 295 -1.02 -23.58 -2.51
C THR A 295 -1.31 -22.31 -3.29
N ALA A 296 -0.61 -21.20 -2.98
CA ALA A 296 -0.71 -19.95 -3.74
C ALA A 296 -0.34 -20.15 -5.21
N ARG A 297 0.74 -20.90 -5.50
CA ARG A 297 1.17 -21.21 -6.86
C ARG A 297 0.12 -22.05 -7.62
N GLN A 298 -0.47 -23.03 -6.95
CA GLN A 298 -1.50 -23.88 -7.54
C GLN A 298 -2.75 -23.07 -7.94
N VAL A 299 -3.31 -22.27 -7.01
CA VAL A 299 -4.52 -21.50 -7.30
C VAL A 299 -4.30 -20.40 -8.34
N LEU A 300 -3.07 -19.92 -8.46
CA LEU A 300 -2.67 -19.00 -9.52
C LEU A 300 -2.60 -19.73 -10.89
N SER A 301 -1.98 -20.91 -10.93
CA SER A 301 -1.75 -21.64 -12.18
C SER A 301 -3.01 -22.30 -12.74
N ASP A 302 -3.97 -22.72 -11.90
CA ASP A 302 -5.20 -23.38 -12.33
C ASP A 302 -6.36 -22.39 -12.60
N GLY A 303 -6.13 -21.09 -12.48
CA GLY A 303 -7.07 -20.02 -12.82
C GLY A 303 -8.09 -19.67 -11.71
N ARG A 304 -8.10 -20.38 -10.58
CA ARG A 304 -9.02 -20.06 -9.45
C ARG A 304 -8.82 -18.65 -8.91
N ALA A 305 -7.58 -18.17 -8.85
CA ALA A 305 -7.28 -16.82 -8.40
C ALA A 305 -7.85 -15.76 -9.36
N LEU A 306 -7.74 -15.97 -10.66
CA LEU A 306 -8.33 -15.09 -11.67
C LEU A 306 -9.85 -15.06 -11.59
N GLU A 307 -10.49 -16.22 -11.43
CA GLU A 307 -11.95 -16.28 -11.27
C GLU A 307 -12.40 -15.57 -9.97
N LYS A 308 -11.63 -15.71 -8.90
CA LYS A 308 -11.91 -15.00 -7.64
C LYS A 308 -11.80 -13.47 -7.80
N PHE A 309 -10.82 -13.00 -8.58
CA PHE A 309 -10.72 -11.58 -8.95
C PHE A 309 -11.95 -11.10 -9.74
N ARG A 310 -12.41 -11.88 -10.75
CA ARG A 310 -13.61 -11.56 -11.53
C ARG A 310 -14.86 -11.46 -10.63
N GLN A 311 -15.03 -12.43 -9.72
CA GLN A 311 -16.15 -12.45 -8.78
C GLN A 311 -16.14 -11.20 -7.89
N MET A 312 -14.98 -10.81 -7.37
CA MET A 312 -14.83 -9.57 -6.60
C MET A 312 -15.22 -8.34 -7.43
N VAL A 313 -14.72 -8.26 -8.66
CA VAL A 313 -15.02 -7.12 -9.56
C VAL A 313 -16.52 -7.02 -9.81
N ARG A 314 -17.20 -8.14 -10.15
CA ARG A 314 -18.67 -8.18 -10.36
C ARG A 314 -19.44 -7.82 -9.10
N SER A 315 -19.09 -8.40 -7.95
CA SER A 315 -19.79 -8.16 -6.68
C SER A 315 -19.70 -6.69 -6.25
N GLN A 316 -18.62 -6.01 -6.62
CA GLN A 316 -18.43 -4.59 -6.35
C GLN A 316 -18.88 -3.68 -7.52
N GLY A 317 -19.63 -4.23 -8.48
CA GLY A 317 -20.28 -3.49 -9.57
C GLY A 317 -19.38 -3.15 -10.76
N GLY A 318 -18.14 -3.68 -10.77
CA GLY A 318 -17.17 -3.43 -11.83
C GLY A 318 -17.39 -4.31 -13.07
N ASP A 319 -16.88 -3.84 -14.19
CA ASP A 319 -16.88 -4.57 -15.46
C ASP A 319 -15.72 -5.58 -15.50
N ASP A 320 -16.00 -6.85 -15.22
CA ASP A 320 -14.99 -7.91 -15.18
C ASP A 320 -14.46 -8.33 -16.56
N ARG A 321 -15.07 -7.82 -17.65
CA ARG A 321 -14.57 -8.04 -19.03
C ARG A 321 -13.22 -7.38 -19.25
N ILE A 322 -12.78 -6.45 -18.39
CA ILE A 322 -11.43 -5.88 -18.42
C ILE A 322 -10.32 -6.95 -18.33
N VAL A 323 -10.66 -8.13 -17.86
CA VAL A 323 -9.72 -9.25 -17.80
C VAL A 323 -9.31 -9.71 -19.21
N GLU A 324 -10.23 -9.76 -20.16
CA GLU A 324 -9.95 -10.09 -21.57
C GLU A 324 -9.69 -8.85 -22.44
N GLU A 325 -10.38 -7.76 -22.11
CA GLU A 325 -10.43 -6.52 -22.89
C GLU A 325 -9.95 -5.35 -22.00
N PRO A 326 -8.64 -5.27 -21.66
CA PRO A 326 -8.12 -4.23 -20.74
C PRO A 326 -8.35 -2.81 -21.27
N GLU A 327 -8.50 -2.62 -22.58
CA GLU A 327 -8.85 -1.34 -23.21
C GLU A 327 -10.20 -0.78 -22.75
N ARG A 328 -11.05 -1.57 -22.12
CA ARG A 328 -12.31 -1.13 -21.49
C ARG A 328 -12.09 -0.16 -20.34
N MET A 329 -10.90 -0.17 -19.73
CA MET A 329 -10.50 0.83 -18.73
C MET A 329 -10.11 2.17 -19.35
N GLY A 330 -10.18 2.28 -20.70
CA GLY A 330 -9.79 3.45 -21.45
C GLY A 330 -8.36 3.37 -21.98
N SER A 331 -7.99 4.38 -22.76
CA SER A 331 -6.64 4.54 -23.30
C SER A 331 -6.23 6.01 -23.24
N SER A 332 -4.97 6.27 -22.98
CA SER A 332 -4.41 7.62 -23.03
C SER A 332 -4.43 8.18 -24.45
N ARG A 333 -4.65 9.48 -24.53
CA ARG A 333 -4.68 10.20 -25.81
C ARG A 333 -3.31 10.24 -26.49
N TYR A 334 -2.26 10.34 -25.72
CA TYR A 334 -0.88 10.43 -26.19
C TYR A 334 0.01 9.40 -25.52
N SER A 335 1.03 8.96 -26.24
CA SER A 335 2.14 8.19 -25.69
C SER A 335 3.47 8.76 -26.18
N ARG A 336 4.55 8.56 -25.40
CA ARG A 336 5.89 9.01 -25.72
C ARG A 336 6.92 8.03 -25.16
N ASP A 337 7.87 7.63 -26.00
CA ASP A 337 8.97 6.77 -25.60
C ASP A 337 10.13 7.63 -25.04
N VAL A 338 10.69 7.17 -23.93
CA VAL A 338 11.92 7.69 -23.33
C VAL A 338 13.07 6.81 -23.79
N LEU A 339 14.07 7.41 -24.43
CA LEU A 339 15.17 6.68 -25.08
C LEU A 339 16.45 6.72 -24.23
N ALA A 340 17.27 5.68 -24.38
CA ALA A 340 18.61 5.65 -23.78
C ALA A 340 19.53 6.69 -24.44
N GLY A 341 20.03 7.64 -23.69
CA GLY A 341 20.97 8.68 -24.17
C GLY A 341 22.40 8.16 -24.41
N ARG A 342 22.70 6.92 -24.02
CA ARG A 342 23.99 6.26 -24.21
C ARG A 342 23.89 4.74 -24.05
N THR A 343 24.90 4.02 -24.56
CA THR A 343 25.05 2.57 -24.36
C THR A 343 25.65 2.27 -22.98
N GLY A 344 25.13 1.25 -22.28
CA GLY A 344 25.62 0.81 -20.98
C GLY A 344 24.62 -0.05 -20.22
N PHE A 345 24.83 -0.20 -18.92
CA PHE A 345 23.96 -0.94 -18.02
C PHE A 345 23.09 0.02 -17.19
N ILE A 346 21.84 -0.33 -16.98
CA ILE A 346 20.99 0.39 -16.02
C ILE A 346 21.56 0.12 -14.61
N ALA A 347 22.20 1.13 -14.05
CA ALA A 347 22.92 0.99 -12.78
C ALA A 347 22.04 1.32 -11.56
N GLU A 348 21.11 2.23 -11.73
CA GLU A 348 20.26 2.73 -10.64
C GLU A 348 19.01 3.40 -11.20
N THR A 349 17.92 3.38 -10.43
CA THR A 349 16.75 4.18 -10.71
C THR A 349 16.37 4.99 -9.46
N ASP A 350 16.11 6.28 -9.62
CA ASP A 350 15.39 7.05 -8.60
C ASP A 350 13.89 6.77 -8.75
N THR A 351 13.45 5.73 -8.05
CA THR A 351 12.09 5.23 -8.17
C THR A 351 11.05 6.21 -7.64
N ARG A 352 11.44 7.09 -6.70
CA ARG A 352 10.57 8.18 -6.24
C ARG A 352 10.28 9.15 -7.38
N GLU A 353 11.29 9.54 -8.14
CA GLU A 353 11.10 10.43 -9.29
C GLU A 353 10.29 9.76 -10.41
N ILE A 354 10.43 8.44 -10.62
CA ILE A 354 9.54 7.68 -11.51
C ILE A 354 8.08 7.77 -11.03
N GLY A 355 7.84 7.61 -9.73
CA GLY A 355 6.51 7.80 -9.15
C GLY A 355 5.97 9.22 -9.32
N ARG A 356 6.82 10.24 -9.14
CA ARG A 356 6.48 11.65 -9.39
C ARG A 356 6.17 11.95 -10.85
N ALA A 357 6.92 11.36 -11.77
CA ALA A 357 6.64 11.47 -13.19
C ALA A 357 5.26 10.90 -13.54
N SER A 358 4.92 9.72 -12.99
CA SER A 358 3.58 9.14 -13.14
C SER A 358 2.47 10.02 -12.55
N GLN A 359 2.70 10.60 -11.36
CA GLN A 359 1.78 11.56 -10.75
C GLN A 359 1.61 12.81 -11.63
N HIS A 360 2.70 13.34 -12.19
CA HIS A 360 2.70 14.50 -13.06
C HIS A 360 1.92 14.26 -14.37
N LEU A 361 1.98 13.05 -14.91
CA LEU A 361 1.19 12.63 -16.08
C LEU A 361 -0.32 12.62 -15.79
N GLY A 362 -0.73 12.61 -14.52
CA GLY A 362 -2.14 12.59 -14.10
C GLY A 362 -2.57 11.31 -13.39
N ALA A 363 -1.68 10.32 -13.22
CA ALA A 363 -2.01 9.06 -12.52
C ALA A 363 -2.21 9.24 -11.00
N GLY A 364 -1.84 10.38 -10.43
CA GLY A 364 -2.04 10.73 -9.03
C GLY A 364 -2.43 12.20 -8.86
N ARG A 365 -2.86 12.57 -7.64
CA ARG A 365 -3.25 13.94 -7.32
C ARG A 365 -2.04 14.76 -6.90
N LEU A 366 -1.85 15.93 -7.50
CA LEU A 366 -0.91 16.97 -7.03
C LEU A 366 -1.59 17.85 -5.97
N ARG A 367 -2.93 18.03 -6.09
CA ARG A 367 -3.79 18.75 -5.15
C ARG A 367 -4.97 17.85 -4.80
N LYS A 368 -5.57 18.07 -3.64
CA LYS A 368 -6.71 17.27 -3.16
C LYS A 368 -7.90 17.28 -4.13
N GLU A 369 -8.06 18.37 -4.84
CA GLU A 369 -9.17 18.64 -5.78
C GLU A 369 -8.92 18.05 -7.18
N ASP A 370 -7.71 17.59 -7.47
CA ASP A 370 -7.36 17.07 -8.79
C ASP A 370 -8.12 15.76 -9.08
N GLU A 371 -8.63 15.64 -10.30
CA GLU A 371 -9.14 14.39 -10.83
C GLU A 371 -7.99 13.51 -11.32
N ILE A 372 -8.10 12.21 -11.08
CA ILE A 372 -7.14 11.22 -11.58
C ILE A 372 -7.48 10.85 -13.01
N ASP A 373 -6.50 10.92 -13.91
CA ASP A 373 -6.54 10.24 -15.20
C ASP A 373 -6.10 8.78 -14.98
N PHE A 374 -7.08 7.87 -14.93
CA PHE A 374 -6.81 6.46 -14.69
C PHE A 374 -5.99 5.81 -15.82
N THR A 375 -5.94 6.41 -17.02
CA THR A 375 -5.19 5.89 -18.16
C THR A 375 -3.76 6.38 -18.20
N ALA A 376 -3.43 7.44 -17.46
CA ALA A 376 -2.08 7.99 -17.37
C ALA A 376 -1.14 7.07 -16.60
N GLY A 377 0.13 7.08 -16.97
CA GLY A 377 1.17 6.31 -16.28
C GLY A 377 2.41 6.06 -17.11
N ILE A 378 3.20 5.08 -16.66
CA ILE A 378 4.50 4.72 -17.23
C ILE A 378 4.57 3.21 -17.36
N ARG A 379 5.07 2.73 -18.48
CA ARG A 379 5.48 1.33 -18.66
C ARG A 379 6.99 1.29 -18.80
N MET A 380 7.67 0.71 -17.82
CA MET A 380 9.12 0.51 -17.83
C MET A 380 9.47 -0.69 -18.72
N HIS A 381 10.47 -0.53 -19.59
CA HIS A 381 10.98 -1.60 -20.43
C HIS A 381 12.29 -2.19 -19.91
N VAL A 382 12.95 -1.48 -19.01
CA VAL A 382 14.25 -1.86 -18.43
C VAL A 382 14.19 -2.03 -16.91
N ARG A 383 15.17 -2.77 -16.40
CA ARG A 383 15.39 -3.03 -14.96
C ARG A 383 16.85 -2.74 -14.61
N ILE A 384 17.14 -2.55 -13.32
CA ILE A 384 18.53 -2.47 -12.84
C ILE A 384 19.27 -3.74 -13.23
N GLY A 385 20.42 -3.60 -13.88
CA GLY A 385 21.23 -4.69 -14.42
C GLY A 385 21.07 -4.93 -15.93
N ASP A 386 20.01 -4.43 -16.55
CA ASP A 386 19.80 -4.59 -17.99
C ASP A 386 20.84 -3.79 -18.78
N PHE A 387 21.32 -4.37 -19.90
CA PHE A 387 22.17 -3.68 -20.88
C PHE A 387 21.31 -3.01 -21.94
N VAL A 388 21.58 -1.76 -22.23
CA VAL A 388 20.91 -0.95 -23.25
C VAL A 388 21.90 -0.34 -24.22
N LYS A 389 21.46 -0.13 -25.45
CA LYS A 389 22.18 0.66 -26.45
C LYS A 389 21.60 2.06 -26.51
N GLU A 390 22.39 3.02 -26.95
CA GLU A 390 21.90 4.35 -27.28
C GLU A 390 20.73 4.27 -28.25
N GLY A 391 19.60 4.93 -27.92
CA GLY A 391 18.37 4.91 -28.69
C GLY A 391 17.38 3.77 -28.32
N ASP A 392 17.76 2.81 -27.46
CA ASP A 392 16.81 1.80 -26.96
C ASP A 392 15.73 2.45 -26.09
N VAL A 393 14.51 1.92 -26.12
CA VAL A 393 13.39 2.43 -25.34
C VAL A 393 13.53 1.99 -23.88
N LEU A 394 13.66 2.95 -22.96
CA LEU A 394 13.74 2.72 -21.51
C LEU A 394 12.34 2.61 -20.87
N ALA A 395 11.42 3.44 -21.32
CA ALA A 395 10.05 3.49 -20.85
C ALA A 395 9.12 4.10 -21.89
N THR A 396 7.81 3.79 -21.78
CA THR A 396 6.76 4.48 -22.52
C THR A 396 5.86 5.23 -21.53
N LEU A 397 5.68 6.52 -21.77
CA LEU A 397 4.80 7.42 -21.03
C LEU A 397 3.42 7.46 -21.66
N TYR A 398 2.38 7.57 -20.84
CA TYR A 398 0.98 7.68 -21.27
C TYR A 398 0.29 8.83 -20.55
N GLY A 399 -0.50 9.64 -21.27
CA GLY A 399 -1.23 10.75 -20.66
C GLY A 399 -2.13 11.50 -21.65
N ALA A 400 -2.94 12.42 -21.12
CA ALA A 400 -3.89 13.22 -21.90
C ALA A 400 -3.29 14.53 -22.45
N ASP A 401 -2.13 14.97 -21.97
CA ASP A 401 -1.48 16.25 -22.31
C ASP A 401 -0.04 16.02 -22.77
N SER A 402 0.24 16.40 -24.03
CA SER A 402 1.57 16.20 -24.65
C SER A 402 2.69 16.99 -23.94
N ARG A 403 2.40 18.16 -23.36
CA ARG A 403 3.38 18.94 -22.61
C ARG A 403 3.80 18.23 -21.32
N ARG A 404 2.84 17.63 -20.61
CA ARG A 404 3.14 16.82 -19.42
C ARG A 404 3.99 15.60 -19.74
N LEU A 405 3.84 15.01 -20.96
CA LEU A 405 4.71 13.94 -21.40
C LEU A 405 6.16 14.41 -21.59
N GLU A 406 6.41 15.61 -22.14
CA GLU A 406 7.74 16.17 -22.30
C GLU A 406 8.41 16.46 -20.96
N GLU A 407 7.65 17.02 -20.01
CA GLU A 407 8.13 17.28 -18.65
C GLU A 407 8.45 15.96 -17.91
N ALA A 408 7.59 14.94 -18.04
CA ALA A 408 7.80 13.61 -17.45
C ALA A 408 8.98 12.86 -18.07
N GLU A 409 9.22 12.98 -19.38
CA GLU A 409 10.41 12.44 -20.06
C GLU A 409 11.67 12.98 -19.44
N THR A 410 11.77 14.31 -19.24
CA THR A 410 12.92 14.96 -18.60
C THR A 410 13.15 14.42 -17.18
N ILE A 411 12.08 14.19 -16.41
CA ILE A 411 12.17 13.59 -15.07
C ILE A 411 12.71 12.15 -15.15
N LEU A 412 12.20 11.35 -16.09
CA LEU A 412 12.61 9.95 -16.24
C LEU A 412 14.07 9.82 -16.70
N GLU A 413 14.51 10.64 -17.65
CA GLU A 413 15.90 10.67 -18.11
C GLU A 413 16.87 10.94 -16.96
N ALA A 414 16.50 11.85 -16.05
CA ALA A 414 17.31 12.14 -14.86
C ALA A 414 17.22 11.04 -13.80
N ALA A 415 16.10 10.31 -13.74
CA ALA A 415 15.85 9.26 -12.75
C ALA A 415 16.54 7.91 -13.08
N ILE A 416 16.99 7.71 -14.31
CA ILE A 416 17.59 6.45 -14.76
C ILE A 416 19.09 6.66 -15.03
N ARG A 417 19.93 6.04 -14.22
CA ARG A 417 21.38 6.13 -14.37
C ARG A 417 21.94 4.97 -15.18
N ILE A 418 22.54 5.27 -16.32
CA ILE A 418 23.25 4.30 -17.18
C ILE A 418 24.75 4.37 -16.86
N SER A 419 25.42 3.21 -16.67
CA SER A 419 26.85 3.06 -16.37
C SER A 419 27.51 2.15 -17.39
N ALA A 420 28.83 2.37 -17.60
CA ALA A 420 29.64 1.42 -18.39
C ALA A 420 29.85 0.07 -17.68
N GLU A 421 29.76 0.07 -16.34
CA GLU A 421 29.96 -1.12 -15.52
C GLU A 421 28.61 -1.81 -15.22
N PRO A 422 28.55 -3.16 -15.22
CA PRO A 422 27.39 -3.93 -14.84
C PRO A 422 26.95 -3.62 -13.41
N ALA A 423 25.64 -3.53 -13.18
CA ALA A 423 25.04 -3.46 -11.85
C ALA A 423 24.28 -4.74 -11.53
N ALA A 424 24.36 -5.20 -10.30
CA ALA A 424 23.57 -6.34 -9.84
C ALA A 424 22.11 -5.90 -9.58
N PRO A 425 21.11 -6.67 -10.02
CA PRO A 425 19.72 -6.40 -9.66
C PRO A 425 19.54 -6.51 -8.12
N PRO A 426 18.72 -5.66 -7.52
CA PRO A 426 18.45 -5.70 -6.08
C PRO A 426 17.77 -7.01 -5.68
N LYS A 427 18.07 -7.49 -4.46
CA LYS A 427 17.38 -8.65 -3.89
C LYS A 427 15.95 -8.24 -3.53
N LEU A 428 14.95 -8.88 -4.11
CA LEU A 428 13.54 -8.50 -3.96
C LEU A 428 13.04 -8.66 -2.51
N ILE A 429 13.20 -9.84 -1.92
CA ILE A 429 12.81 -10.12 -0.53
C ILE A 429 14.02 -9.93 0.36
N GLN A 430 14.01 -8.88 1.17
CA GLN A 430 15.12 -8.55 2.05
C GLN A 430 15.11 -9.42 3.32
N LYS A 431 13.94 -9.52 3.98
CA LYS A 431 13.75 -10.25 5.22
C LYS A 431 12.29 -10.62 5.44
N ILE A 432 12.04 -11.72 6.15
CA ILE A 432 10.73 -12.10 6.68
C ILE A 432 10.85 -12.14 8.20
N ILE A 433 9.91 -11.49 8.90
CA ILE A 433 9.84 -11.44 10.37
C ILE A 433 8.50 -12.07 10.78
N GLN A 434 8.61 -13.13 11.58
CA GLN A 434 7.46 -13.91 12.07
C GLN A 434 7.29 -13.75 13.57
#